data_7898a842a931a573ffff5f57669f8ad0
#
_entry.id   7898a842a931a573ffff5f57669f8ad0
#
_cell.length_a   1.000
_cell.length_b   1.000
_cell.length_c   1.000
_cell.angle_alpha   90.00
_cell.angle_beta   90.00
_cell.angle_gamma   90.00
#
_symmetry.space_group_name_H-M   'P 1'
#
loop_
_entity.id
_entity.type
_entity.pdbx_description
1 polymer ?
#
loop_
_entity_poly.entity_id
_entity_poly.type
_entity_poly.pdbx_seq_one_letter_code
_entity_poly.pdbx_strand_id
1 'polypeptide(L)'
;YITDDGFLKFSAVGGIDTSVLMFRRVKVNGINGVISGKPIHLISADERKKLPDPHSLYIDIGASSKEEALKLVSPGDRAVICGEYTDAGNKIKSKALDDRIGCAVLISMLLKEAEYDFYAVFSVQEEVGLRGAKAAAYTVAPDAAIVLEGTTAADIAGVEFPRRVCALGGGPAVSFMDRATVYDKAYYNAALKSGITCQPKAAVAGGNNSGAVHTSRGGVRTLAISVPCRYIHSPASVADKCDIENALRLAEYMLKGICSGEIE
;
A
#
# COMPACT_ATOMS: atom_id res chain seq x y z
N TYR A 1 10.98 -11.69 20.52
CA TYR A 1 11.94 -12.56 21.26
C TYR A 1 11.84 -14.00 20.77
N ILE A 2 12.83 -14.81 21.11
CA ILE A 2 12.86 -16.24 20.80
C ILE A 2 12.53 -17.01 22.08
N THR A 3 11.59 -17.97 21.97
CA THR A 3 11.21 -18.85 23.09
C THR A 3 12.27 -19.94 23.32
N ASP A 4 12.27 -20.60 24.49
CA ASP A 4 13.22 -21.65 24.78
C ASP A 4 13.06 -22.86 23.84
N ASP A 5 11.85 -23.11 23.33
CA ASP A 5 11.54 -24.12 22.32
C ASP A 5 11.88 -23.71 20.87
N GLY A 6 12.52 -22.56 20.66
CA GLY A 6 12.98 -22.10 19.33
C GLY A 6 11.96 -21.33 18.49
N PHE A 7 10.75 -21.07 18.99
CA PHE A 7 9.77 -20.27 18.26
C PHE A 7 10.05 -18.77 18.36
N LEU A 8 9.71 -18.03 17.28
CA LEU A 8 9.93 -16.58 17.23
C LEU A 8 8.63 -15.86 17.56
N LYS A 9 8.65 -15.02 18.57
CA LYS A 9 7.58 -14.06 18.85
C LYS A 9 7.86 -12.75 18.11
N PHE A 10 6.84 -12.19 17.52
CA PHE A 10 6.96 -11.02 16.66
C PHE A 10 5.94 -9.94 17.02
N SER A 11 6.17 -8.74 16.52
CA SER A 11 5.22 -7.63 16.51
C SER A 11 4.97 -7.19 15.07
N ALA A 12 3.74 -6.81 14.75
CA ALA A 12 3.42 -6.26 13.44
C ALA A 12 4.07 -4.88 13.27
N VAL A 13 4.52 -4.60 12.05
CA VAL A 13 4.98 -3.28 11.64
C VAL A 13 3.94 -2.73 10.66
N GLY A 14 3.20 -1.69 11.08
CA GLY A 14 2.06 -1.16 10.35
C GLY A 14 0.75 -1.87 10.64
N GLY A 15 -0.27 -1.56 9.86
CA GLY A 15 -1.64 -2.06 10.02
C GLY A 15 -1.85 -3.41 9.36
N ILE A 16 -1.53 -4.51 10.03
CA ILE A 16 -1.73 -5.87 9.53
C ILE A 16 -2.90 -6.53 10.26
N ASP A 17 -3.91 -6.95 9.50
CA ASP A 17 -5.03 -7.72 10.05
C ASP A 17 -4.60 -9.15 10.40
N THR A 18 -4.94 -9.61 11.60
CA THR A 18 -4.57 -10.95 12.09
C THR A 18 -5.13 -12.06 11.21
N SER A 19 -6.27 -11.84 10.56
CA SER A 19 -6.90 -12.84 9.66
C SER A 19 -6.00 -13.23 8.50
N VAL A 20 -5.10 -12.33 8.06
CA VAL A 20 -4.19 -12.61 6.94
C VAL A 20 -2.86 -13.23 7.39
N LEU A 21 -2.62 -13.39 8.68
CA LEU A 21 -1.35 -13.87 9.22
C LEU A 21 -1.29 -15.40 9.37
N MET A 22 -2.37 -16.03 9.84
CA MET A 22 -2.35 -17.46 10.20
C MET A 22 -1.94 -18.36 9.04
N PHE A 23 -1.02 -19.27 9.35
CA PHE A 23 -0.50 -20.29 8.43
C PHE A 23 0.18 -19.71 7.16
N ARG A 24 0.60 -18.45 7.22
CA ARG A 24 1.36 -17.84 6.11
C ARG A 24 2.81 -18.22 6.19
N ARG A 25 3.36 -18.54 5.02
CA ARG A 25 4.80 -18.66 4.84
C ARG A 25 5.44 -17.30 4.96
N VAL A 26 6.55 -17.24 5.69
CA VAL A 26 7.37 -16.04 5.87
C VAL A 26 8.83 -16.34 5.61
N LYS A 27 9.59 -15.28 5.37
CA LYS A 27 11.05 -15.32 5.44
C LYS A 27 11.52 -14.39 6.54
N VAL A 28 12.35 -14.91 7.45
CA VAL A 28 13.01 -14.16 8.49
C VAL A 28 14.50 -14.16 8.17
N ASN A 29 15.07 -13.00 7.81
CA ASN A 29 16.45 -12.90 7.36
C ASN A 29 16.84 -13.95 6.30
N GLY A 30 15.93 -14.23 5.34
CA GLY A 30 16.12 -15.24 4.30
C GLY A 30 15.74 -16.67 4.70
N ILE A 31 15.61 -16.99 5.99
CA ILE A 31 15.18 -18.29 6.50
C ILE A 31 13.68 -18.46 6.34
N ASN A 32 13.26 -19.60 5.79
CA ASN A 32 11.84 -19.91 5.64
C ASN A 32 11.21 -20.24 7.00
N GLY A 33 10.01 -19.73 7.22
CA GLY A 33 9.20 -20.02 8.39
C GLY A 33 7.72 -19.99 8.09
N VAL A 34 6.92 -20.37 9.05
CA VAL A 34 5.46 -20.35 9.00
C VAL A 34 4.93 -19.63 10.23
N ILE A 35 4.01 -18.69 10.03
CA ILE A 35 3.25 -18.10 11.13
C ILE A 35 2.25 -19.15 11.60
N SER A 36 2.30 -19.51 12.85
CA SER A 36 1.46 -20.53 13.44
C SER A 36 0.88 -20.06 14.77
N GLY A 37 -0.07 -20.80 15.26
CA GLY A 37 -0.75 -20.54 16.50
C GLY A 37 -1.29 -21.83 17.13
N LYS A 38 -2.22 -21.70 18.06
CA LYS A 38 -2.81 -22.80 18.79
C LYS A 38 -3.44 -23.83 17.82
N PRO A 39 -3.12 -25.13 17.93
CA PRO A 39 -3.71 -26.17 17.10
C PRO A 39 -5.24 -26.26 17.29
N ILE A 40 -5.95 -26.64 16.23
CA ILE A 40 -7.42 -26.59 16.19
C ILE A 40 -8.11 -27.39 17.30
N HIS A 41 -7.53 -28.51 17.72
CA HIS A 41 -8.08 -29.35 18.80
C HIS A 41 -7.91 -28.75 20.19
N LEU A 42 -7.05 -27.73 20.33
CA LEU A 42 -6.86 -26.98 21.58
C LEU A 42 -7.63 -25.65 21.58
N ILE A 43 -8.28 -25.29 20.48
CA ILE A 43 -9.08 -24.06 20.36
C ILE A 43 -10.50 -24.35 20.86
N SER A 44 -10.97 -23.61 21.87
CA SER A 44 -12.34 -23.71 22.38
C SER A 44 -13.36 -23.22 21.33
N ALA A 45 -14.65 -23.58 21.52
CA ALA A 45 -15.73 -23.17 20.62
C ALA A 45 -15.87 -21.63 20.53
N ASP A 46 -15.57 -20.92 21.61
CA ASP A 46 -15.65 -19.44 21.65
C ASP A 46 -14.41 -18.78 21.05
N GLU A 47 -13.23 -19.36 21.20
CA GLU A 47 -12.03 -18.90 20.51
C GLU A 47 -12.15 -19.03 18.99
N ARG A 48 -12.82 -20.07 18.49
CA ARG A 48 -13.05 -20.27 17.04
C ARG A 48 -13.89 -19.17 16.38
N LYS A 49 -14.70 -18.45 17.16
CA LYS A 49 -15.55 -17.36 16.68
C LYS A 49 -14.82 -16.03 16.60
N LYS A 50 -13.59 -15.94 17.11
CA LYS A 50 -12.80 -14.72 17.20
C LYS A 50 -11.50 -14.87 16.40
N LEU A 51 -11.00 -13.76 15.88
CA LEU A 51 -9.64 -13.73 15.37
C LEU A 51 -8.66 -13.94 16.53
N PRO A 52 -7.59 -14.70 16.32
CA PRO A 52 -6.57 -14.89 17.37
C PRO A 52 -5.92 -13.55 17.70
N ASP A 53 -5.54 -13.39 18.96
CA ASP A 53 -4.70 -12.28 19.37
C ASP A 53 -3.35 -12.39 18.63
N PRO A 54 -2.89 -11.34 17.94
CA PRO A 54 -1.58 -11.31 17.27
C PRO A 54 -0.45 -11.77 18.20
N HIS A 55 -0.52 -11.41 19.49
CA HIS A 55 0.47 -11.81 20.49
C HIS A 55 0.46 -13.30 20.83
N SER A 56 -0.63 -14.02 20.49
CA SER A 56 -0.69 -15.48 20.65
C SER A 56 0.03 -16.22 19.51
N LEU A 57 0.28 -15.56 18.39
CA LEU A 57 0.94 -16.14 17.23
C LEU A 57 2.46 -16.21 17.41
N TYR A 58 3.09 -17.09 16.67
CA TYR A 58 4.54 -17.24 16.61
C TYR A 58 4.97 -17.68 15.21
N ILE A 59 6.25 -17.50 14.90
CA ILE A 59 6.87 -18.00 13.66
C ILE A 59 7.68 -19.24 14.02
N ASP A 60 7.42 -20.31 13.31
CA ASP A 60 8.17 -21.53 13.34
C ASP A 60 9.16 -21.55 12.16
N ILE A 61 10.45 -21.67 12.48
CA ILE A 61 11.55 -21.78 11.49
C ILE A 61 12.19 -23.16 11.48
N GLY A 62 11.61 -24.13 12.23
CA GLY A 62 12.10 -25.49 12.36
C GLY A 62 13.21 -25.68 13.40
N ALA A 63 13.52 -24.67 14.21
CA ALA A 63 14.49 -24.79 15.29
C ALA A 63 13.88 -25.51 16.50
N SER A 64 14.65 -26.37 17.16
CA SER A 64 14.22 -27.15 18.32
C SER A 64 14.63 -26.51 19.65
N SER A 65 15.40 -25.46 19.65
CA SER A 65 15.79 -24.68 20.81
C SER A 65 16.11 -23.25 20.49
N LYS A 66 16.16 -22.40 21.50
CA LYS A 66 16.57 -21.00 21.40
C LYS A 66 17.98 -20.84 20.83
N GLU A 67 18.91 -21.69 21.27
CA GLU A 67 20.30 -21.67 20.80
C GLU A 67 20.41 -22.03 19.33
N GLU A 68 19.59 -22.96 18.86
CA GLU A 68 19.52 -23.32 17.44
C GLU A 68 18.93 -22.18 16.62
N ALA A 69 17.82 -21.60 17.08
CA ALA A 69 17.20 -20.45 16.41
C ALA A 69 18.14 -19.24 16.33
N LEU A 70 18.90 -18.96 17.41
CA LEU A 70 19.86 -17.84 17.44
C LEU A 70 21.04 -18.01 16.48
N LYS A 71 21.34 -19.22 16.00
CA LYS A 71 22.32 -19.44 14.93
C LYS A 71 21.83 -19.00 13.55
N LEU A 72 20.51 -18.93 13.37
CA LEU A 72 19.85 -18.67 12.11
C LEU A 72 19.31 -17.24 12.03
N VAL A 73 18.78 -16.70 13.13
CA VAL A 73 18.11 -15.41 13.20
C VAL A 73 18.41 -14.69 14.51
N SER A 74 18.24 -13.37 14.52
CA SER A 74 18.48 -12.53 15.70
C SER A 74 17.23 -11.74 16.07
N PRO A 75 17.05 -11.37 17.35
CA PRO A 75 16.05 -10.40 17.75
C PRO A 75 16.23 -9.09 16.97
N GLY A 76 15.13 -8.58 16.40
CA GLY A 76 15.15 -7.41 15.53
C GLY A 76 15.16 -7.73 14.04
N ASP A 77 15.39 -8.99 13.65
CA ASP A 77 15.24 -9.42 12.25
C ASP A 77 13.80 -9.26 11.77
N ARG A 78 13.66 -8.94 10.49
CA ARG A 78 12.36 -8.69 9.87
C ARG A 78 11.79 -9.97 9.29
N ALA A 79 10.53 -10.27 9.65
CA ALA A 79 9.75 -11.31 9.00
C ALA A 79 8.93 -10.72 7.86
N VAL A 80 9.06 -11.28 6.67
CA VAL A 80 8.32 -10.83 5.48
C VAL A 80 7.41 -11.95 5.00
N ILE A 81 6.12 -11.67 4.86
CA ILE A 81 5.15 -12.63 4.32
C ILE A 81 5.52 -12.96 2.87
N CYS A 82 5.57 -14.26 2.54
CA CYS A 82 5.79 -14.72 1.17
C CYS A 82 4.54 -14.46 0.32
N GLY A 83 4.74 -13.89 -0.86
CA GLY A 83 3.70 -13.70 -1.87
C GLY A 83 4.34 -13.77 -3.25
N GLU A 84 3.67 -14.45 -4.17
CA GLU A 84 4.15 -14.64 -5.54
C GLU A 84 3.47 -13.63 -6.47
N TYR A 85 4.24 -13.10 -7.41
CA TYR A 85 3.68 -12.37 -8.54
C TYR A 85 3.01 -13.35 -9.49
N THR A 86 1.82 -13.03 -9.92
CA THR A 86 1.08 -13.80 -10.93
C THR A 86 0.53 -12.84 -11.96
N ASP A 87 0.86 -13.09 -13.22
CA ASP A 87 0.18 -12.46 -14.35
C ASP A 87 -1.08 -13.29 -14.68
N ALA A 88 -2.23 -12.65 -14.62
CA ALA A 88 -3.53 -13.24 -14.85
C ALA A 88 -4.25 -12.52 -16.00
N GLY A 89 -3.59 -12.40 -17.15
CA GLY A 89 -4.09 -11.73 -18.34
C GLY A 89 -4.13 -10.21 -18.15
N ASN A 90 -5.33 -9.62 -18.02
CA ASN A 90 -5.49 -8.18 -17.76
C ASN A 90 -5.29 -7.79 -16.31
N LYS A 91 -5.06 -8.75 -15.41
CA LYS A 91 -4.84 -8.49 -13.98
C LYS A 91 -3.50 -9.01 -13.52
N ILE A 92 -3.00 -8.39 -12.46
CA ILE A 92 -1.83 -8.87 -11.72
C ILE A 92 -2.24 -9.17 -10.28
N LYS A 93 -1.61 -10.18 -9.71
CA LYS A 93 -1.72 -10.51 -8.30
C LYS A 93 -0.34 -10.51 -7.67
N SER A 94 -0.16 -9.80 -6.56
CA SER A 94 1.08 -9.83 -5.78
C SER A 94 0.85 -9.32 -4.36
N LYS A 95 1.82 -9.52 -3.50
CA LYS A 95 1.92 -8.76 -2.26
C LYS A 95 2.42 -7.35 -2.54
N ALA A 96 2.12 -6.42 -1.64
CA ALA A 96 2.68 -5.06 -1.65
C ALA A 96 2.47 -4.33 -3.00
N LEU A 97 1.33 -4.57 -3.67
CA LEU A 97 0.92 -3.73 -4.81
C LEU A 97 0.74 -2.29 -4.35
N ASP A 98 0.31 -2.10 -3.14
CA ASP A 98 0.40 -0.87 -2.36
C ASP A 98 1.74 -0.86 -1.60
N ASP A 99 2.76 0.03 -1.91
CA ASP A 99 2.62 0.87 -3.10
C ASP A 99 3.74 0.62 -4.11
N ARG A 100 3.93 -0.62 -4.52
CA ARG A 100 4.85 -0.95 -5.62
C ARG A 100 4.30 -0.52 -6.99
N ILE A 101 2.98 -0.34 -7.10
CA ILE A 101 2.35 0.14 -8.33
C ILE A 101 2.71 1.61 -8.56
N GLY A 102 2.58 2.46 -7.57
CA GLY A 102 2.99 3.86 -7.66
C GLY A 102 4.48 3.99 -7.94
N CYS A 103 5.31 3.15 -7.33
CA CYS A 103 6.73 3.07 -7.68
C CYS A 103 6.95 2.71 -9.16
N ALA A 104 6.21 1.76 -9.71
CA ALA A 104 6.32 1.37 -11.12
C ALA A 104 5.90 2.50 -12.07
N VAL A 105 4.86 3.24 -11.72
CA VAL A 105 4.42 4.43 -12.47
C VAL A 105 5.51 5.51 -12.46
N LEU A 106 6.09 5.83 -11.30
CA LEU A 106 7.20 6.79 -11.20
C LEU A 106 8.42 6.36 -12.01
N ILE A 107 8.81 5.09 -11.94
CA ILE A 107 9.91 4.55 -12.75
C ILE A 107 9.61 4.70 -14.24
N SER A 108 8.37 4.42 -14.66
CA SER A 108 7.96 4.56 -16.06
C SER A 108 8.01 6.01 -16.53
N MET A 109 7.70 6.98 -15.67
CA MET A 109 7.87 8.41 -15.97
C MET A 109 9.34 8.78 -16.10
N LEU A 110 10.21 8.30 -15.20
CA LEU A 110 11.65 8.58 -15.23
C LEU A 110 12.38 7.97 -16.43
N LEU A 111 11.84 6.90 -17.01
CA LEU A 111 12.42 6.25 -18.20
C LEU A 111 12.05 6.98 -19.51
N LYS A 112 11.17 7.95 -19.45
CA LYS A 112 10.80 8.80 -20.57
C LYS A 112 11.56 10.13 -20.50
N GLU A 113 11.74 10.78 -21.66
CA GLU A 113 12.19 12.16 -21.69
C GLU A 113 11.09 13.06 -21.12
N ALA A 114 11.40 13.80 -20.07
CA ALA A 114 10.45 14.69 -19.41
C ALA A 114 10.49 16.08 -20.06
N GLU A 115 9.30 16.64 -20.34
CA GLU A 115 9.17 18.01 -20.86
C GLU A 115 9.44 19.05 -19.76
N TYR A 116 9.21 18.70 -18.49
CA TYR A 116 9.38 19.56 -17.32
C TYR A 116 10.18 18.87 -16.24
N ASP A 117 10.94 19.64 -15.49
CA ASP A 117 11.67 19.12 -14.32
C ASP A 117 10.69 18.74 -13.20
N PHE A 118 10.93 17.58 -12.58
CA PHE A 118 10.17 17.15 -11.43
C PHE A 118 11.04 16.28 -10.49
N TYR A 119 10.65 16.20 -9.24
CA TYR A 119 11.25 15.30 -8.26
C TYR A 119 10.42 14.02 -8.15
N ALA A 120 11.01 12.88 -8.49
CA ALA A 120 10.43 11.57 -8.20
C ALA A 120 10.91 11.09 -6.82
N VAL A 121 9.99 10.97 -5.88
CA VAL A 121 10.29 10.62 -4.48
C VAL A 121 9.77 9.24 -4.14
N PHE A 122 10.67 8.29 -3.90
CA PHE A 122 10.37 6.97 -3.37
C PHE A 122 10.53 7.01 -1.85
N SER A 123 9.44 7.30 -1.15
CA SER A 123 9.47 7.47 0.29
C SER A 123 9.45 6.15 1.04
N VAL A 124 9.92 6.15 2.28
CA VAL A 124 9.92 4.99 3.18
C VAL A 124 8.96 5.22 4.34
N GLN A 125 8.52 4.12 4.98
CA GLN A 125 7.73 4.18 6.20
C GLN A 125 6.39 4.92 6.04
N GLU A 126 5.74 4.77 4.89
CA GLU A 126 4.37 5.25 4.68
C GLU A 126 3.42 4.57 5.67
N GLU A 127 3.40 3.25 5.71
CA GLU A 127 2.53 2.36 6.50
C GLU A 127 2.65 2.51 8.03
N VAL A 128 3.63 3.27 8.49
CA VAL A 128 3.88 3.53 9.91
C VAL A 128 3.84 5.03 10.26
N GLY A 129 3.15 5.81 9.45
CA GLY A 129 2.84 7.22 9.72
C GLY A 129 3.52 8.21 8.78
N LEU A 130 3.61 7.93 7.47
CA LEU A 130 3.99 8.86 6.40
C LEU A 130 5.38 9.51 6.62
N ARG A 131 6.30 8.79 7.31
CA ARG A 131 7.52 9.39 7.88
C ARG A 131 8.47 9.89 6.81
N GLY A 132 8.69 9.06 5.77
CA GLY A 132 9.58 9.43 4.66
C GLY A 132 9.04 10.59 3.84
N ALA A 133 7.74 10.59 3.55
CA ALA A 133 7.09 11.67 2.81
C ALA A 133 7.18 13.01 3.54
N LYS A 134 7.02 13.01 4.86
CA LYS A 134 7.17 14.22 5.70
C LYS A 134 8.57 14.82 5.55
N ALA A 135 9.61 14.01 5.64
CA ALA A 135 11.00 14.47 5.52
C ALA A 135 11.31 14.94 4.09
N ALA A 136 10.88 14.19 3.08
CA ALA A 136 11.10 14.52 1.68
C ALA A 136 10.41 15.82 1.28
N ALA A 137 9.12 15.99 1.63
CA ALA A 137 8.38 17.22 1.32
C ALA A 137 9.00 18.46 1.97
N TYR A 138 9.51 18.32 3.19
CA TYR A 138 10.22 19.41 3.85
C TYR A 138 11.52 19.78 3.10
N THR A 139 12.27 18.79 2.62
CA THR A 139 13.56 19.00 1.95
C THR A 139 13.37 19.54 0.53
N VAL A 140 12.48 18.93 -0.25
CA VAL A 140 12.20 19.34 -1.63
C VAL A 140 11.49 20.67 -1.69
N ALA A 141 10.60 20.96 -0.72
CA ALA A 141 9.76 22.16 -0.67
C ALA A 141 9.00 22.43 -1.98
N PRO A 142 8.20 21.47 -2.48
CA PRO A 142 7.54 21.60 -3.76
C PRO A 142 6.34 22.57 -3.68
N ASP A 143 6.02 23.24 -4.79
CA ASP A 143 4.80 24.06 -4.92
C ASP A 143 3.56 23.18 -5.09
N ALA A 144 3.72 22.04 -5.75
CA ALA A 144 2.66 21.08 -6.02
C ALA A 144 3.18 19.65 -5.89
N ALA A 145 2.29 18.71 -5.56
CA ALA A 145 2.63 17.30 -5.47
C ALA A 145 1.51 16.41 -6.01
N ILE A 146 1.92 15.41 -6.80
CA ILE A 146 1.07 14.29 -7.20
C ILE A 146 1.54 13.08 -6.40
N VAL A 147 0.63 12.45 -5.66
CA VAL A 147 0.91 11.27 -4.85
C VAL A 147 0.30 10.06 -5.55
N LEU A 148 1.14 9.09 -5.87
CA LEU A 148 0.74 7.82 -6.49
C LEU A 148 0.64 6.77 -5.41
N GLU A 149 -0.46 6.02 -5.39
CA GLU A 149 -0.78 5.08 -4.31
C GLU A 149 -1.59 3.88 -4.80
N GLY A 150 -1.65 2.82 -3.99
CA GLY A 150 -2.72 1.83 -4.08
C GLY A 150 -3.95 2.27 -3.28
N THR A 151 -5.15 1.82 -3.65
CA THR A 151 -6.33 2.06 -2.82
C THR A 151 -7.29 0.88 -2.82
N THR A 152 -8.05 0.73 -1.73
CA THR A 152 -9.03 -0.34 -1.61
C THR A 152 -10.09 -0.26 -2.70
N ALA A 153 -10.19 -1.30 -3.52
CA ALA A 153 -11.35 -1.56 -4.35
C ALA A 153 -12.29 -2.51 -3.60
N ALA A 154 -13.51 -2.06 -3.36
CA ALA A 154 -14.54 -2.88 -2.72
C ALA A 154 -15.53 -3.46 -3.73
N ASP A 155 -15.11 -3.69 -4.96
CA ASP A 155 -15.89 -4.23 -6.07
C ASP A 155 -15.93 -5.77 -6.07
N ILE A 156 -16.26 -6.34 -4.92
CA ILE A 156 -16.36 -7.78 -4.67
C ILE A 156 -17.82 -8.23 -4.56
N ALA A 157 -18.04 -9.54 -4.63
CA ALA A 157 -19.39 -10.11 -4.51
C ALA A 157 -20.08 -9.68 -3.20
N GLY A 158 -21.34 -9.30 -3.30
CA GLY A 158 -22.14 -8.87 -2.15
C GLY A 158 -21.92 -7.40 -1.70
N VAL A 159 -21.05 -6.65 -2.36
CA VAL A 159 -20.89 -5.22 -2.12
C VAL A 159 -21.51 -4.41 -3.25
N GLU A 160 -22.56 -3.65 -2.92
CA GLU A 160 -23.25 -2.79 -3.87
C GLU A 160 -22.80 -1.33 -3.74
N PHE A 161 -23.01 -0.56 -4.82
CA PHE A 161 -22.88 0.89 -4.75
C PHE A 161 -23.95 1.46 -3.78
N PRO A 162 -23.65 2.43 -2.87
CA PRO A 162 -22.43 3.27 -2.84
C PRO A 162 -21.30 2.79 -1.91
N ARG A 163 -21.35 1.55 -1.42
CA ARG A 163 -20.29 1.01 -0.51
C ARG A 163 -18.97 0.67 -1.22
N ARG A 164 -18.99 0.63 -2.53
CA ARG A 164 -17.76 0.47 -3.33
C ARG A 164 -16.94 1.75 -3.27
N VAL A 165 -15.69 1.63 -2.88
CA VAL A 165 -14.75 2.76 -2.85
C VAL A 165 -14.37 3.17 -4.27
N CYS A 166 -14.02 2.18 -5.09
CA CYS A 166 -13.72 2.24 -6.51
C CYS A 166 -13.79 0.81 -7.08
N ALA A 167 -13.62 0.67 -8.39
CA ALA A 167 -13.67 -0.62 -9.07
C ALA A 167 -12.44 -0.82 -9.95
N LEU A 168 -11.96 -2.08 -10.07
CA LEU A 168 -10.95 -2.47 -11.03
C LEU A 168 -11.49 -2.30 -12.46
N GLY A 169 -10.62 -1.83 -13.36
CA GLY A 169 -10.96 -1.57 -14.77
C GLY A 169 -11.68 -0.22 -15.00
N GLY A 170 -11.95 0.53 -13.93
CA GLY A 170 -12.54 1.87 -14.01
C GLY A 170 -11.52 3.00 -14.13
N GLY A 171 -10.25 2.69 -14.26
CA GLY A 171 -9.15 3.63 -14.19
C GLY A 171 -8.75 3.96 -12.74
N PRO A 172 -7.67 4.72 -12.53
CA PRO A 172 -7.25 5.14 -11.21
C PRO A 172 -8.33 5.97 -10.51
N ALA A 173 -8.39 5.83 -9.20
CA ALA A 173 -9.29 6.61 -8.35
C ALA A 173 -8.61 7.93 -7.95
N VAL A 174 -9.33 9.03 -8.14
CA VAL A 174 -8.89 10.38 -7.77
C VAL A 174 -9.63 10.81 -6.52
N SER A 175 -8.90 11.28 -5.52
CA SER A 175 -9.47 11.66 -4.22
C SER A 175 -9.74 13.17 -4.17
N PHE A 176 -10.93 13.56 -3.67
CA PHE A 176 -11.22 14.94 -3.28
C PHE A 176 -10.96 15.19 -1.80
N MET A 177 -11.07 14.16 -0.97
CA MET A 177 -10.77 14.18 0.46
C MET A 177 -10.49 12.77 0.98
N ASP A 178 -9.64 12.66 1.98
CA ASP A 178 -9.48 11.49 2.84
C ASP A 178 -9.42 11.93 4.32
N ARG A 179 -9.00 11.04 5.23
CA ARG A 179 -8.95 11.39 6.68
C ARG A 179 -7.91 12.44 7.02
N ALA A 180 -6.87 12.59 6.21
CA ALA A 180 -5.71 13.41 6.51
C ALA A 180 -5.57 14.60 5.56
N THR A 181 -6.27 14.59 4.40
CA THR A 181 -6.05 15.54 3.31
C THR A 181 -7.37 16.05 2.74
N VAL A 182 -7.47 17.35 2.52
CA VAL A 182 -8.43 17.97 1.60
C VAL A 182 -7.63 18.36 0.36
N TYR A 183 -7.92 17.68 -0.76
CA TYR A 183 -7.15 17.84 -1.98
C TYR A 183 -7.50 19.12 -2.72
N ASP A 184 -6.56 19.58 -3.55
CA ASP A 184 -6.78 20.76 -4.38
C ASP A 184 -7.93 20.53 -5.38
N LYS A 185 -8.92 21.41 -5.34
CA LYS A 185 -10.14 21.28 -6.14
C LYS A 185 -9.90 21.44 -7.62
N ALA A 186 -8.97 22.31 -8.02
CA ALA A 186 -8.64 22.51 -9.43
C ALA A 186 -7.94 21.27 -9.99
N TYR A 187 -7.00 20.69 -9.25
CA TYR A 187 -6.32 19.46 -9.62
C TYR A 187 -7.28 18.26 -9.74
N TYR A 188 -8.17 18.11 -8.75
CA TYR A 188 -9.20 17.08 -8.81
C TYR A 188 -10.10 17.22 -10.04
N ASN A 189 -10.59 18.42 -10.31
CA ASN A 189 -11.45 18.68 -11.45
C ASN A 189 -10.73 18.48 -12.78
N ALA A 190 -9.48 18.91 -12.89
CA ALA A 190 -8.65 18.72 -14.09
C ALA A 190 -8.42 17.23 -14.37
N ALA A 191 -8.12 16.44 -13.35
CA ALA A 191 -7.97 14.99 -13.48
C ALA A 191 -9.23 14.34 -14.05
N LEU A 192 -10.41 14.64 -13.50
CA LEU A 192 -11.68 14.07 -13.98
C LEU A 192 -12.08 14.55 -15.37
N LYS A 193 -11.60 15.71 -15.82
CA LYS A 193 -11.87 16.28 -17.14
C LYS A 193 -10.78 15.98 -18.19
N SER A 194 -9.74 15.25 -17.80
CA SER A 194 -8.56 14.97 -18.64
C SER A 194 -8.87 14.19 -19.94
N GLY A 195 -10.02 13.51 -20.01
CA GLY A 195 -10.33 12.55 -21.07
C GLY A 195 -9.65 11.19 -20.89
N ILE A 196 -8.85 11.03 -19.83
CA ILE A 196 -8.23 9.75 -19.44
C ILE A 196 -9.20 9.01 -18.52
N THR A 197 -9.38 7.71 -18.74
CA THR A 197 -10.26 6.91 -17.91
C THR A 197 -9.79 6.94 -16.46
N CYS A 198 -10.58 7.53 -15.59
CA CYS A 198 -10.37 7.61 -14.14
C CYS A 198 -11.72 7.70 -13.43
N GLN A 199 -11.73 7.51 -12.13
CA GLN A 199 -12.96 7.52 -11.33
C GLN A 199 -12.77 8.30 -10.03
N PRO A 200 -13.83 8.93 -9.47
CA PRO A 200 -13.75 9.51 -8.15
C PRO A 200 -13.60 8.40 -7.08
N LYS A 201 -12.81 8.64 -6.05
CA LYS A 201 -12.79 7.78 -4.86
C LYS A 201 -14.03 8.07 -4.02
N ALA A 202 -14.96 7.12 -3.96
CA ALA A 202 -16.28 7.32 -3.36
C ALA A 202 -16.30 7.28 -1.81
N ALA A 203 -15.19 7.04 -1.15
CA ALA A 203 -15.12 6.97 0.32
C ALA A 203 -14.05 7.89 0.89
N VAL A 204 -14.43 8.64 1.91
CA VAL A 204 -13.52 9.44 2.74
C VAL A 204 -12.96 8.52 3.83
N ALA A 205 -11.98 7.69 3.47
CA ALA A 205 -11.39 6.70 4.37
C ALA A 205 -9.89 6.54 4.08
N GLY A 206 -9.14 6.11 5.11
CA GLY A 206 -7.70 5.96 5.02
C GLY A 206 -6.97 7.31 4.94
N GLY A 207 -5.74 7.26 4.56
CA GLY A 207 -4.84 8.37 4.29
C GLY A 207 -3.68 7.83 3.47
N ASN A 208 -2.84 8.71 2.97
CA ASN A 208 -1.64 8.38 2.21
C ASN A 208 -0.59 9.49 2.40
N ASN A 209 0.50 9.43 1.68
CA ASN A 209 1.59 10.39 1.77
C ASN A 209 1.15 11.86 1.59
N SER A 210 0.02 12.14 0.92
CA SER A 210 -0.52 13.51 0.80
C SER A 210 -0.77 14.16 2.16
N GLY A 211 -1.17 13.37 3.18
CA GLY A 211 -1.40 13.87 4.53
C GLY A 211 -0.18 14.53 5.17
N ALA A 212 1.01 14.08 4.84
CA ALA A 212 2.25 14.69 5.29
C ALA A 212 2.75 15.80 4.34
N VAL A 213 2.51 15.61 3.04
CA VAL A 213 3.00 16.53 2.00
C VAL A 213 2.23 17.86 2.04
N HIS A 214 0.89 17.82 2.02
CA HIS A 214 0.07 19.04 1.91
C HIS A 214 0.23 20.00 3.10
N THR A 215 0.64 19.50 4.26
CA THR A 215 0.90 20.32 5.46
C THR A 215 2.37 20.71 5.62
N SER A 216 3.23 20.39 4.65
CA SER A 216 4.65 20.70 4.73
C SER A 216 4.89 22.21 4.55
N ARG A 217 5.76 22.78 5.38
CA ARG A 217 6.14 24.21 5.35
C ARG A 217 4.91 25.16 5.33
N GLY A 218 4.74 25.92 4.26
CA GLY A 218 3.63 26.85 4.07
C GLY A 218 2.38 26.24 3.43
N GLY A 219 2.40 24.94 3.21
CA GLY A 219 1.36 24.18 2.52
C GLY A 219 1.77 23.83 1.07
N VAL A 220 1.32 22.68 0.58
CA VAL A 220 1.59 22.19 -0.76
C VAL A 220 0.27 21.74 -1.39
N ARG A 221 -0.02 22.23 -2.59
CA ARG A 221 -1.18 21.80 -3.36
C ARG A 221 -0.99 20.33 -3.76
N THR A 222 -1.94 19.47 -3.45
CA THR A 222 -1.78 18.03 -3.65
C THR A 222 -2.95 17.39 -4.38
N LEU A 223 -2.63 16.33 -5.14
CA LEU A 223 -3.58 15.38 -5.70
C LEU A 223 -3.11 13.96 -5.43
N ALA A 224 -4.02 13.06 -5.07
CA ALA A 224 -3.76 11.62 -5.04
C ALA A 224 -4.39 10.93 -6.25
N ILE A 225 -3.59 10.16 -6.96
CA ILE A 225 -3.98 9.26 -8.05
C ILE A 225 -3.70 7.84 -7.57
N SER A 226 -4.75 7.09 -7.27
CA SER A 226 -4.63 5.80 -6.61
C SER A 226 -5.10 4.66 -7.51
N VAL A 227 -4.29 3.63 -7.68
CA VAL A 227 -4.68 2.44 -8.45
C VAL A 227 -5.59 1.55 -7.60
N PRO A 228 -6.79 1.17 -8.10
CA PRO A 228 -7.67 0.26 -7.40
C PRO A 228 -7.02 -1.10 -7.16
N CYS A 229 -7.03 -1.56 -5.90
CA CYS A 229 -6.53 -2.87 -5.50
C CYS A 229 -7.56 -3.60 -4.66
N ARG A 230 -7.95 -4.82 -5.06
CA ARG A 230 -8.67 -5.73 -4.16
C ARG A 230 -7.70 -6.34 -3.16
N TYR A 231 -8.18 -6.64 -1.96
CA TYR A 231 -7.41 -7.34 -0.92
C TYR A 231 -6.11 -6.65 -0.54
N ILE A 232 -6.11 -5.32 -0.55
CA ILE A 232 -4.98 -4.49 -0.12
C ILE A 232 -4.56 -4.87 1.31
N HIS A 233 -3.31 -4.65 1.68
CA HIS A 233 -2.71 -5.08 2.96
C HIS A 233 -2.75 -6.61 3.19
N SER A 234 -2.87 -7.38 2.11
CA SER A 234 -2.81 -8.84 2.15
C SER A 234 -1.65 -9.38 1.30
N PRO A 235 -1.30 -10.65 1.46
CA PRO A 235 -0.26 -11.29 0.63
C PRO A 235 -0.62 -11.48 -0.84
N ALA A 236 -1.84 -11.15 -1.22
CA ALA A 236 -2.41 -11.47 -2.54
C ALA A 236 -3.33 -10.37 -3.07
N SER A 237 -2.89 -9.12 -3.03
CA SER A 237 -3.60 -8.00 -3.66
C SER A 237 -3.73 -8.21 -5.17
N VAL A 238 -4.82 -7.69 -5.75
CA VAL A 238 -5.12 -7.79 -7.19
C VAL A 238 -5.38 -6.40 -7.74
N ALA A 239 -4.73 -6.07 -8.85
CA ALA A 239 -4.94 -4.84 -9.62
C ALA A 239 -5.17 -5.14 -11.10
N ASP A 240 -5.81 -4.22 -11.82
CA ASP A 240 -5.97 -4.27 -13.27
C ASP A 240 -4.84 -3.50 -13.97
N LYS A 241 -4.26 -4.09 -15.02
CA LYS A 241 -3.17 -3.46 -15.77
C LYS A 241 -3.60 -2.17 -16.44
N CYS A 242 -4.84 -2.11 -16.92
CA CYS A 242 -5.39 -0.90 -17.54
C CYS A 242 -5.47 0.28 -16.56
N ASP A 243 -5.77 0.01 -15.28
CA ASP A 243 -5.80 1.05 -14.25
C ASP A 243 -4.40 1.61 -13.99
N ILE A 244 -3.37 0.76 -14.03
CA ILE A 244 -1.95 1.17 -13.89
C ILE A 244 -1.52 2.03 -15.08
N GLU A 245 -1.85 1.62 -16.29
CA GLU A 245 -1.55 2.37 -17.51
C GLU A 245 -2.24 3.75 -17.53
N ASN A 246 -3.50 3.79 -17.11
CA ASN A 246 -4.23 5.05 -16.99
C ASN A 246 -3.72 5.94 -15.85
N ALA A 247 -3.20 5.35 -14.75
CA ALA A 247 -2.55 6.11 -13.69
C ALA A 247 -1.27 6.80 -14.19
N LEU A 248 -0.47 6.11 -15.01
CA LEU A 248 0.70 6.70 -15.66
C LEU A 248 0.30 7.86 -16.56
N ARG A 249 -0.66 7.64 -17.47
CA ARG A 249 -1.14 8.68 -18.39
C ARG A 249 -1.71 9.89 -17.65
N LEU A 250 -2.45 9.65 -16.59
CA LEU A 250 -3.05 10.72 -15.77
C LEU A 250 -1.98 11.51 -15.00
N ALA A 251 -0.98 10.83 -14.44
CA ALA A 251 0.14 11.47 -13.77
C ALA A 251 0.95 12.37 -14.72
N GLU A 252 1.22 11.90 -15.94
CA GLU A 252 1.90 12.67 -16.98
C GLU A 252 1.06 13.90 -17.43
N TYR A 253 -0.24 13.71 -17.62
CA TYR A 253 -1.16 14.81 -17.94
C TYR A 253 -1.19 15.88 -16.85
N MET A 254 -1.30 15.47 -15.61
CA MET A 254 -1.33 16.39 -14.47
C MET A 254 0.02 17.09 -14.27
N LEU A 255 1.14 16.39 -14.42
CA LEU A 255 2.47 16.98 -14.34
C LEU A 255 2.61 18.10 -15.39
N LYS A 256 2.27 17.80 -16.65
CA LYS A 256 2.33 18.78 -17.73
C LYS A 256 1.44 19.99 -17.45
N GLY A 257 0.17 19.77 -17.13
CA GLY A 257 -0.78 20.86 -16.91
C GLY A 257 -0.45 21.75 -15.71
N ILE A 258 0.10 21.18 -14.65
CA ILE A 258 0.56 21.94 -13.47
C ILE A 258 1.81 22.76 -13.82
N CYS A 259 2.80 22.15 -14.48
CA CYS A 259 4.05 22.84 -14.79
C CYS A 259 3.88 23.90 -15.91
N SER A 260 2.97 23.70 -16.86
CA SER A 260 2.65 24.71 -17.88
C SER A 260 1.79 25.86 -17.37
N GLY A 261 1.16 25.72 -16.19
CA GLY A 261 0.19 26.69 -15.69
C GLY A 261 -1.21 26.58 -16.31
N GLU A 262 -1.49 25.51 -17.07
CA GLU A 262 -2.84 25.26 -17.62
C GLU A 262 -3.82 24.78 -16.52
N ILE A 263 -3.29 24.23 -15.43
CA ILE A 263 -4.05 23.78 -14.27
C ILE A 263 -3.63 24.63 -13.06
N GLU A 264 -4.41 25.67 -12.79
CA GLU A 264 -4.20 26.61 -11.68
C GLU A 264 -5.09 26.29 -10.48
#